data_3c027d2f692ba352924bd8f63ee8ce66
#
_entry.id   3c027d2f692ba352924bd8f63ee8ce66
#
_cell.length_a   1.000
_cell.length_b   1.000
_cell.length_c   1.000
_cell.angle_alpha   90.00
_cell.angle_beta   90.00
_cell.angle_gamma   90.00
#
_symmetry.space_group_name_H-M   'P 1'
#
loop_
_entity.id
_entity.type
_entity.pdbx_description
1 polymer ?
#
loop_
_entity_poly.entity_id
_entity_poly.type
_entity_poly.pdbx_seq_one_letter_code
_entity_poly.pdbx_strand_id
1 'polypeptide(L)'
;GKLTLAIQIFTNQYPKKFLHQLISGQLDVDRLDYLSRDSFFTGVSEGVIGYQRILKMLTVHDNELVVEEKGITSVEKFLVSRRLMYWQVYMHKSVVAAENMLVKIIERAQWLLAQKDDAIKTGTVLDYFLSEFTGKLADIDLNAYCQLDDTDILSAIKKWQHHKDPVISLLCNRLLNRKSFKCKMQDKPISESEWEAAYALVKAKFPMNEKDLSFLCFKGEA
;
A
#
# COMPACT_ATOMS: atom_id res chain seq x y z
N GLY A 1 25.34 -21.90 0.04
CA GLY A 1 24.75 -22.04 -1.30
C GLY A 1 24.32 -20.68 -1.89
N LYS A 2 23.75 -20.65 -3.11
CA LYS A 2 23.30 -19.41 -3.76
C LYS A 2 22.29 -18.61 -2.92
N LEU A 3 21.37 -19.31 -2.25
CA LEU A 3 20.37 -18.69 -1.36
C LEU A 3 21.03 -18.02 -0.14
N THR A 4 22.04 -18.66 0.46
CA THR A 4 22.78 -18.10 1.59
C THR A 4 23.45 -16.79 1.21
N LEU A 5 24.06 -16.73 0.02
CA LEU A 5 24.68 -15.52 -0.51
C LEU A 5 23.62 -14.42 -0.73
N ALA A 6 22.48 -14.76 -1.32
CA ALA A 6 21.39 -13.80 -1.55
C ALA A 6 20.89 -13.21 -0.22
N ILE A 7 20.70 -14.04 0.81
CA ILE A 7 20.29 -13.58 2.15
C ILE A 7 21.35 -12.65 2.75
N GLN A 8 22.64 -13.00 2.66
CA GLN A 8 23.73 -12.15 3.17
C GLN A 8 23.77 -10.79 2.48
N ILE A 9 23.55 -10.75 1.15
CA ILE A 9 23.48 -9.48 0.40
C ILE A 9 22.26 -8.68 0.86
N PHE A 10 21.09 -9.31 0.91
CA PHE A 10 19.82 -8.66 1.30
C PHE A 10 19.88 -8.10 2.72
N THR A 11 20.49 -8.83 3.67
CA THR A 11 20.61 -8.41 5.08
C THR A 11 21.82 -7.53 5.37
N ASN A 12 22.55 -7.07 4.34
CA ASN A 12 23.78 -6.26 4.45
C ASN A 12 24.90 -6.93 5.26
N GLN A 13 24.96 -8.24 5.21
CA GLN A 13 26.01 -9.05 5.89
C GLN A 13 27.14 -9.47 4.94
N TYR A 14 26.99 -9.24 3.65
CA TYR A 14 28.00 -9.57 2.66
C TYR A 14 29.06 -8.47 2.58
N PRO A 15 30.37 -8.81 2.48
CA PRO A 15 31.44 -7.81 2.50
C PRO A 15 31.39 -6.74 1.40
N LYS A 16 30.79 -7.06 0.25
CA LYS A 16 30.61 -6.09 -0.85
C LYS A 16 29.32 -5.31 -0.65
N LYS A 17 29.39 -4.20 0.06
CA LYS A 17 28.25 -3.36 0.45
C LYS A 17 27.47 -2.79 -0.71
N PHE A 18 28.15 -2.45 -1.82
CA PHE A 18 27.49 -1.93 -3.01
C PHE A 18 26.40 -2.86 -3.57
N LEU A 19 26.51 -4.19 -3.35
CA LEU A 19 25.46 -5.12 -3.76
C LEU A 19 24.18 -4.95 -2.97
N HIS A 20 24.28 -4.69 -1.67
CA HIS A 20 23.11 -4.36 -0.85
C HIS A 20 22.52 -3.01 -1.26
N GLN A 21 23.35 -2.01 -1.53
CA GLN A 21 22.91 -0.67 -1.95
C GLN A 21 22.18 -0.66 -3.29
N LEU A 22 22.49 -1.58 -4.19
CA LEU A 22 21.71 -1.77 -5.43
C LEU A 22 20.27 -2.23 -5.19
N ILE A 23 20.03 -2.92 -4.07
CA ILE A 23 18.72 -3.51 -3.74
C ILE A 23 17.96 -2.62 -2.75
N SER A 24 18.65 -1.97 -1.82
CA SER A 24 18.05 -1.27 -0.69
C SER A 24 18.75 0.07 -0.38
N GLY A 25 19.25 0.75 -1.40
CA GLY A 25 19.87 2.06 -1.30
C GLY A 25 18.91 3.23 -1.52
N GLN A 26 19.44 4.46 -1.52
CA GLN A 26 18.65 5.64 -1.88
C GLN A 26 18.38 5.72 -3.39
N LEU A 27 19.26 5.14 -4.19
CA LEU A 27 19.17 5.05 -5.64
C LEU A 27 19.27 3.57 -6.03
N ASP A 28 18.27 2.77 -5.64
CA ASP A 28 18.23 1.36 -5.92
C ASP A 28 17.42 1.03 -7.19
N VAL A 29 17.56 -0.22 -7.63
CA VAL A 29 16.93 -0.67 -8.88
C VAL A 29 15.42 -0.72 -8.79
N ASP A 30 14.86 -0.97 -7.60
CA ASP A 30 13.41 -1.00 -7.38
C ASP A 30 12.81 0.40 -7.58
N ARG A 31 13.43 1.44 -7.01
CA ARG A 31 13.00 2.83 -7.20
C ARG A 31 13.09 3.29 -8.65
N LEU A 32 14.15 2.91 -9.34
CA LEU A 32 14.31 3.21 -10.77
C LEU A 32 13.23 2.53 -11.63
N ASP A 33 12.85 1.30 -11.28
CA ASP A 33 11.81 0.55 -11.96
C ASP A 33 10.43 1.14 -11.68
N TYR A 34 10.01 1.20 -10.39
CA TYR A 34 8.63 1.58 -10.10
C TYR A 34 8.32 3.03 -10.51
N LEU A 35 9.25 3.98 -10.36
CA LEU A 35 9.02 5.36 -10.82
C LEU A 35 8.74 5.42 -12.33
N SER A 36 9.51 4.67 -13.12
CA SER A 36 9.31 4.63 -14.57
C SER A 36 8.01 3.95 -14.94
N ARG A 37 7.70 2.84 -14.33
CA ARG A 37 6.50 2.02 -14.57
C ARG A 37 5.24 2.74 -14.12
N ASP A 38 5.25 3.32 -12.92
CA ASP A 38 4.09 4.03 -12.37
C ASP A 38 3.83 5.34 -13.14
N SER A 39 4.88 6.05 -13.57
CA SER A 39 4.76 7.19 -14.49
C SER A 39 4.02 6.80 -15.77
N PHE A 40 4.40 5.67 -16.37
CA PHE A 40 3.76 5.16 -17.59
C PHE A 40 2.28 4.83 -17.36
N PHE A 41 1.97 4.02 -16.34
CA PHE A 41 0.60 3.55 -16.11
C PHE A 41 -0.35 4.62 -15.56
N THR A 42 0.17 5.60 -14.84
CA THR A 42 -0.65 6.72 -14.31
C THR A 42 -0.77 7.88 -15.29
N GLY A 43 0.09 7.94 -16.31
CA GLY A 43 0.15 9.06 -17.24
C GLY A 43 0.78 10.32 -16.65
N VAL A 44 1.45 10.22 -15.50
CA VAL A 44 2.12 11.34 -14.81
C VAL A 44 3.55 11.46 -15.32
N SER A 45 3.80 12.43 -16.18
CA SER A 45 5.09 12.61 -16.88
C SER A 45 6.25 13.04 -15.95
N GLU A 46 5.93 13.55 -14.78
CA GLU A 46 6.92 13.97 -13.77
C GLU A 46 7.77 12.81 -13.26
N GLY A 47 7.25 11.58 -13.33
CA GLY A 47 7.99 10.35 -12.97
C GLY A 47 8.96 9.86 -14.03
N VAL A 48 9.01 10.48 -15.22
CA VAL A 48 9.95 10.09 -16.28
C VAL A 48 11.37 10.48 -15.90
N ILE A 49 12.20 9.46 -15.67
CA ILE A 49 13.63 9.60 -15.29
C ILE A 49 14.53 8.98 -16.35
N GLY A 50 15.74 9.54 -16.48
CA GLY A 50 16.78 9.01 -17.37
C GLY A 50 17.55 7.85 -16.73
N TYR A 51 16.87 6.77 -16.35
CA TYR A 51 17.47 5.65 -15.61
C TYR A 51 18.66 5.02 -16.33
N GLN A 52 18.64 4.95 -17.65
CA GLN A 52 19.76 4.41 -18.43
C GLN A 52 21.05 5.24 -18.23
N ARG A 53 20.92 6.57 -18.16
CA ARG A 53 22.03 7.43 -17.86
C ARG A 53 22.51 7.28 -16.43
N ILE A 54 21.59 7.17 -15.48
CA ILE A 54 21.92 6.93 -14.07
C ILE A 54 22.74 5.64 -13.95
N LEU A 55 22.26 4.54 -14.54
CA LEU A 55 22.97 3.25 -14.52
C LEU A 55 24.37 3.31 -15.12
N LYS A 56 24.58 4.11 -16.19
CA LYS A 56 25.90 4.31 -16.80
C LYS A 56 26.85 5.15 -15.94
N MET A 57 26.32 5.96 -15.03
CA MET A 57 27.10 6.84 -14.14
C MET A 57 27.32 6.20 -12.77
N LEU A 58 26.71 5.04 -12.49
CA LEU A 58 26.99 4.28 -11.27
C LEU A 58 28.36 3.60 -11.38
N THR A 59 29.17 3.72 -10.33
CA THR A 59 30.44 3.03 -10.18
C THR A 59 30.63 2.59 -8.73
N VAL A 60 31.71 1.85 -8.46
CA VAL A 60 32.04 1.39 -7.11
C VAL A 60 33.35 2.03 -6.69
N HIS A 61 33.34 2.71 -5.56
CA HIS A 61 34.53 3.27 -4.94
C HIS A 61 34.54 2.91 -3.46
N ASP A 62 35.66 2.40 -2.96
CA ASP A 62 35.82 1.94 -1.58
C ASP A 62 34.70 1.01 -1.08
N ASN A 63 34.29 0.10 -1.96
CA ASN A 63 33.22 -0.87 -1.70
C ASN A 63 31.80 -0.28 -1.53
N GLU A 64 31.63 1.00 -1.84
CA GLU A 64 30.35 1.71 -1.81
C GLU A 64 29.89 2.01 -3.25
N LEU A 65 28.57 2.03 -3.46
CA LEU A 65 27.98 2.47 -4.72
C LEU A 65 27.99 4.00 -4.78
N VAL A 66 28.66 4.56 -5.79
CA VAL A 66 28.78 6.00 -5.98
C VAL A 66 28.32 6.41 -7.38
N VAL A 67 28.02 7.68 -7.55
CA VAL A 67 27.63 8.26 -8.84
C VAL A 67 28.75 9.16 -9.32
N GLU A 68 29.20 9.01 -10.56
CA GLU A 68 30.14 9.93 -11.17
C GLU A 68 29.59 11.37 -11.21
N GLU A 69 30.44 12.38 -11.07
CA GLU A 69 30.06 13.80 -11.08
C GLU A 69 29.15 14.18 -12.26
N LYS A 70 29.42 13.62 -13.44
CA LYS A 70 28.61 13.82 -14.65
C LYS A 70 27.14 13.33 -14.51
N GLY A 71 26.85 12.49 -13.51
CA GLY A 71 25.54 11.94 -13.20
C GLY A 71 24.69 12.80 -12.26
N ILE A 72 25.25 13.83 -11.63
CA ILE A 72 24.60 14.63 -10.57
C ILE A 72 23.21 15.13 -11.02
N THR A 73 23.12 15.77 -12.18
CA THR A 73 21.85 16.31 -12.70
C THR A 73 20.77 15.24 -12.93
N SER A 74 21.19 14.01 -13.25
CA SER A 74 20.26 12.89 -13.42
C SER A 74 19.75 12.38 -12.07
N VAL A 75 20.59 12.41 -11.03
CA VAL A 75 20.20 12.07 -9.65
C VAL A 75 19.29 13.15 -9.06
N GLU A 76 19.61 14.42 -9.27
CA GLU A 76 18.72 15.54 -8.87
C GLU A 76 17.33 15.39 -9.50
N LYS A 77 17.27 15.14 -10.81
CA LYS A 77 16.00 14.89 -11.49
C LYS A 77 15.25 13.68 -10.90
N PHE A 78 15.96 12.59 -10.60
CA PHE A 78 15.38 11.42 -9.95
C PHE A 78 14.73 11.76 -8.59
N LEU A 79 15.44 12.51 -7.74
CA LEU A 79 14.92 12.92 -6.43
C LEU A 79 13.68 13.81 -6.55
N VAL A 80 13.71 14.78 -7.47
CA VAL A 80 12.55 15.65 -7.75
C VAL A 80 11.38 14.84 -8.30
N SER A 81 11.62 13.96 -9.27
CA SER A 81 10.61 13.10 -9.87
C SER A 81 9.95 12.21 -8.81
N ARG A 82 10.75 11.59 -7.95
CA ARG A 82 10.24 10.78 -6.82
C ARG A 82 9.31 11.59 -5.92
N ARG A 83 9.72 12.81 -5.53
CA ARG A 83 8.90 13.69 -4.69
C ARG A 83 7.58 14.05 -5.37
N LEU A 84 7.59 14.38 -6.65
CA LEU A 84 6.40 14.72 -7.42
C LEU A 84 5.46 13.53 -7.56
N MET A 85 5.98 12.33 -7.82
CA MET A 85 5.18 11.10 -7.87
C MET A 85 4.52 10.79 -6.52
N TYR A 86 5.21 11.03 -5.40
CA TYR A 86 4.60 10.91 -4.08
C TYR A 86 3.37 11.81 -3.94
N TRP A 87 3.45 13.07 -4.34
CA TRP A 87 2.33 13.99 -4.23
C TRP A 87 1.21 13.73 -5.22
N GLN A 88 1.54 13.40 -6.46
CA GLN A 88 0.56 13.29 -7.53
C GLN A 88 -0.07 11.90 -7.63
N VAL A 89 0.63 10.86 -7.18
CA VAL A 89 0.20 9.47 -7.32
C VAL A 89 0.01 8.82 -5.95
N TYR A 90 1.10 8.57 -5.21
CA TYR A 90 1.05 7.69 -4.03
C TYR A 90 0.26 8.30 -2.86
N MET A 91 0.38 9.61 -2.61
CA MET A 91 -0.38 10.32 -1.59
C MET A 91 -1.60 11.08 -2.16
N HIS A 92 -2.04 10.73 -3.37
CA HIS A 92 -3.25 11.34 -3.89
C HIS A 92 -4.48 10.92 -3.07
N LYS A 93 -5.35 11.88 -2.76
CA LYS A 93 -6.54 11.66 -1.89
C LYS A 93 -7.38 10.46 -2.27
N SER A 94 -7.51 10.17 -3.57
CA SER A 94 -8.29 9.03 -4.04
C SER A 94 -7.59 7.70 -3.78
N VAL A 95 -6.25 7.66 -3.83
CA VAL A 95 -5.45 6.46 -3.52
C VAL A 95 -5.55 6.18 -2.03
N VAL A 96 -5.22 7.16 -1.19
CA VAL A 96 -5.32 7.05 0.27
C VAL A 96 -6.73 6.65 0.71
N ALA A 97 -7.77 7.22 0.09
CA ALA A 97 -9.16 6.84 0.38
C ALA A 97 -9.47 5.38 -0.01
N ALA A 98 -8.96 4.90 -1.16
CA ALA A 98 -9.18 3.54 -1.61
C ALA A 98 -8.44 2.51 -0.75
N GLU A 99 -7.19 2.78 -0.40
CA GLU A 99 -6.38 1.96 0.51
C GLU A 99 -7.06 1.82 1.88
N ASN A 100 -7.46 2.93 2.48
CA ASN A 100 -8.15 2.90 3.76
C ASN A 100 -9.52 2.19 3.68
N MET A 101 -10.25 2.34 2.57
CA MET A 101 -11.48 1.57 2.35
C MET A 101 -11.20 0.07 2.28
N LEU A 102 -10.11 -0.36 1.63
CA LEU A 102 -9.69 -1.75 1.59
C LEU A 102 -9.37 -2.28 3.00
N VAL A 103 -8.62 -1.51 3.79
CA VAL A 103 -8.35 -1.86 5.20
C VAL A 103 -9.66 -2.05 5.97
N LYS A 104 -10.62 -1.11 5.82
CA LYS A 104 -11.92 -1.21 6.50
C LYS A 104 -12.77 -2.39 6.02
N ILE A 105 -12.65 -2.82 4.78
CA ILE A 105 -13.29 -4.05 4.27
C ILE A 105 -12.72 -5.27 4.99
N ILE A 106 -11.40 -5.37 5.09
CA ILE A 106 -10.72 -6.50 5.76
C ILE A 106 -11.05 -6.51 7.26
N GLU A 107 -10.96 -5.38 7.95
CA GLU A 107 -11.35 -5.26 9.36
C GLU A 107 -12.82 -5.69 9.59
N ARG A 108 -13.74 -5.29 8.70
CA ARG A 108 -15.15 -5.69 8.79
C ARG A 108 -15.34 -7.18 8.54
N ALA A 109 -14.62 -7.76 7.58
CA ALA A 109 -14.65 -9.18 7.32
C ALA A 109 -14.18 -10.00 8.53
N GLN A 110 -13.04 -9.60 9.14
CA GLN A 110 -12.53 -10.21 10.37
C GLN A 110 -13.55 -10.11 11.51
N TRP A 111 -14.17 -8.94 11.68
CA TRP A 111 -15.19 -8.75 12.69
C TRP A 111 -16.41 -9.67 12.47
N LEU A 112 -16.89 -9.80 11.24
CA LEU A 112 -18.02 -10.69 10.90
C LEU A 112 -17.69 -12.16 11.17
N LEU A 113 -16.47 -12.60 10.84
CA LEU A 113 -16.00 -13.94 11.18
C LEU A 113 -15.99 -14.18 12.69
N ALA A 114 -15.54 -13.20 13.47
CA ALA A 114 -15.56 -13.26 14.94
C ALA A 114 -17.00 -13.34 15.49
N GLN A 115 -18.01 -12.84 14.75
CA GLN A 115 -19.44 -13.01 15.06
C GLN A 115 -20.01 -14.33 14.51
N LYS A 116 -19.16 -15.24 14.00
CA LYS A 116 -19.54 -16.53 13.42
C LYS A 116 -20.39 -16.41 12.14
N ASP A 117 -20.21 -15.35 11.37
CA ASP A 117 -20.83 -15.20 10.07
C ASP A 117 -20.01 -15.91 9.00
N ASP A 118 -20.27 -17.20 8.80
CA ASP A 118 -19.53 -18.02 7.83
C ASP A 118 -19.75 -17.61 6.36
N ALA A 119 -20.73 -16.76 6.06
CA ALA A 119 -20.96 -16.27 4.70
C ALA A 119 -19.82 -15.37 4.19
N ILE A 120 -18.98 -14.86 5.11
CA ILE A 120 -17.77 -14.10 4.79
C ILE A 120 -16.66 -14.97 4.20
N LYS A 121 -16.58 -16.26 4.57
CA LYS A 121 -15.53 -17.15 4.08
C LYS A 121 -15.49 -17.17 2.56
N THR A 122 -14.28 -17.08 2.02
CA THR A 122 -14.03 -17.03 0.58
C THR A 122 -13.85 -18.42 -0.03
N GLY A 123 -13.37 -19.36 0.75
CA GLY A 123 -12.94 -20.68 0.30
C GLY A 123 -11.52 -20.65 -0.30
N THR A 124 -10.78 -19.57 -0.12
CA THR A 124 -9.40 -19.40 -0.58
C THR A 124 -8.45 -19.30 0.62
N VAL A 125 -7.16 -19.18 0.33
CA VAL A 125 -6.12 -18.97 1.35
C VAL A 125 -6.33 -17.71 2.18
N LEU A 126 -7.10 -16.74 1.69
CA LEU A 126 -7.44 -15.52 2.42
C LEU A 126 -8.15 -15.84 3.76
N ASP A 127 -8.94 -16.92 3.82
CA ASP A 127 -9.65 -17.29 5.05
C ASP A 127 -8.69 -17.56 6.21
N TYR A 128 -7.52 -18.12 5.96
CA TYR A 128 -6.46 -18.28 6.97
C TYR A 128 -6.03 -16.93 7.56
N PHE A 129 -5.79 -15.93 6.71
CA PHE A 129 -5.35 -14.60 7.16
C PHE A 129 -6.46 -13.81 7.85
N LEU A 130 -7.72 -14.09 7.54
CA LEU A 130 -8.85 -13.43 8.19
C LEU A 130 -9.17 -13.99 9.57
N SER A 131 -8.91 -15.29 9.84
CA SER A 131 -9.40 -15.98 11.03
C SER A 131 -8.34 -16.65 11.91
N GLU A 132 -7.25 -17.13 11.33
CA GLU A 132 -6.27 -17.96 12.04
C GLU A 132 -4.95 -17.25 12.29
N PHE A 133 -4.54 -16.36 11.38
CA PHE A 133 -3.28 -15.64 11.50
C PHE A 133 -3.29 -14.65 12.65
N THR A 134 -2.34 -14.79 13.57
CA THR A 134 -2.26 -14.00 14.82
C THR A 134 -1.66 -12.60 14.64
N GLY A 135 -1.19 -12.26 13.44
CA GLY A 135 -0.43 -11.03 13.15
C GLY A 135 1.06 -11.12 13.46
N LYS A 136 1.55 -12.26 13.97
CA LYS A 136 2.97 -12.45 14.28
C LYS A 136 3.65 -13.19 13.14
N LEU A 137 4.71 -12.62 12.58
CA LEU A 137 5.48 -13.25 11.50
C LEU A 137 6.04 -14.65 11.86
N ALA A 138 6.33 -14.88 13.15
CA ALA A 138 6.81 -16.17 13.61
C ALA A 138 5.77 -17.30 13.48
N ASP A 139 4.50 -16.96 13.48
CA ASP A 139 3.37 -17.91 13.46
C ASP A 139 2.77 -18.07 12.05
N ILE A 140 3.34 -17.41 11.02
CA ILE A 140 2.80 -17.44 9.67
C ILE A 140 3.01 -18.80 9.01
N ASP A 141 1.96 -19.36 8.42
CA ASP A 141 2.10 -20.44 7.46
C ASP A 141 2.71 -19.89 6.15
N LEU A 142 3.95 -20.26 5.90
CA LEU A 142 4.69 -19.79 4.74
C LEU A 142 4.05 -20.25 3.41
N ASN A 143 3.43 -21.44 3.38
CA ASN A 143 2.75 -21.93 2.19
C ASN A 143 1.50 -21.09 1.91
N ALA A 144 0.72 -20.80 2.94
CA ALA A 144 -0.44 -19.90 2.82
C ALA A 144 -0.01 -18.49 2.36
N TYR A 145 1.09 -17.96 2.93
CA TYR A 145 1.63 -16.67 2.53
C TYR A 145 2.05 -16.63 1.05
N CYS A 146 2.72 -17.66 0.57
CA CYS A 146 3.15 -17.73 -0.83
C CYS A 146 2.00 -17.95 -1.84
N GLN A 147 0.83 -18.36 -1.36
CA GLN A 147 -0.36 -18.56 -2.21
C GLN A 147 -1.28 -17.33 -2.24
N LEU A 148 -1.18 -16.44 -1.26
CA LEU A 148 -2.02 -15.23 -1.20
C LEU A 148 -1.60 -14.24 -2.29
N ASP A 149 -2.57 -13.80 -3.09
CA ASP A 149 -2.36 -12.76 -4.10
C ASP A 149 -3.54 -11.76 -4.19
N ASP A 150 -3.40 -10.77 -5.06
CA ASP A 150 -4.42 -9.74 -5.31
C ASP A 150 -5.75 -10.34 -5.81
N THR A 151 -5.69 -11.50 -6.47
CA THR A 151 -6.89 -12.18 -7.02
C THR A 151 -7.79 -12.68 -5.90
N ASP A 152 -7.22 -13.18 -4.80
CA ASP A 152 -7.99 -13.61 -3.62
C ASP A 152 -8.76 -12.43 -3.03
N ILE A 153 -8.08 -11.29 -2.86
CA ILE A 153 -8.68 -10.06 -2.31
C ILE A 153 -9.78 -9.52 -3.23
N LEU A 154 -9.50 -9.40 -4.53
CA LEU A 154 -10.49 -8.89 -5.50
C LEU A 154 -11.70 -9.82 -5.65
N SER A 155 -11.48 -11.13 -5.61
CA SER A 155 -12.56 -12.11 -5.64
C SER A 155 -13.44 -12.03 -4.39
N ALA A 156 -12.82 -11.88 -3.22
CA ALA A 156 -13.52 -11.68 -1.97
C ALA A 156 -14.38 -10.40 -2.00
N ILE A 157 -13.84 -9.27 -2.43
CA ILE A 157 -14.57 -8.00 -2.54
C ILE A 157 -15.76 -8.14 -3.48
N LYS A 158 -15.59 -8.82 -4.63
CA LYS A 158 -16.70 -9.11 -5.57
C LYS A 158 -17.78 -9.99 -4.95
N LYS A 159 -17.43 -10.95 -4.11
CA LYS A 159 -18.38 -11.77 -3.37
C LYS A 159 -19.09 -10.96 -2.30
N TRP A 160 -18.35 -10.21 -1.49
CA TRP A 160 -18.87 -9.47 -0.34
C TRP A 160 -19.74 -8.26 -0.70
N GLN A 161 -19.66 -7.73 -1.94
CA GLN A 161 -20.57 -6.68 -2.38
C GLN A 161 -22.07 -7.11 -2.30
N HIS A 162 -22.35 -8.40 -2.30
CA HIS A 162 -23.68 -8.96 -2.18
C HIS A 162 -23.99 -9.53 -0.80
N HIS A 163 -23.11 -9.29 0.18
CA HIS A 163 -23.28 -9.79 1.54
C HIS A 163 -24.45 -9.07 2.23
N LYS A 164 -25.14 -9.80 3.14
CA LYS A 164 -26.28 -9.25 3.91
C LYS A 164 -25.91 -8.11 4.86
N ASP A 165 -24.66 -8.08 5.32
CA ASP A 165 -24.15 -6.97 6.15
C ASP A 165 -24.04 -5.70 5.32
N PRO A 166 -24.74 -4.61 5.73
CA PRO A 166 -24.82 -3.40 4.92
C PRO A 166 -23.48 -2.64 4.85
N VAL A 167 -22.62 -2.76 5.85
CA VAL A 167 -21.34 -2.04 5.90
C VAL A 167 -20.36 -2.63 4.88
N ILE A 168 -20.13 -3.96 4.94
CA ILE A 168 -19.17 -4.58 4.01
C ILE A 168 -19.70 -4.52 2.57
N SER A 169 -20.98 -4.71 2.36
CA SER A 169 -21.61 -4.58 1.04
C SER A 169 -21.43 -3.17 0.48
N LEU A 170 -21.67 -2.12 1.27
CA LEU A 170 -21.49 -0.73 0.88
C LEU A 170 -20.03 -0.43 0.51
N LEU A 171 -19.08 -0.83 1.37
CA LEU A 171 -17.65 -0.59 1.16
C LEU A 171 -17.16 -1.27 -0.13
N CYS A 172 -17.48 -2.55 -0.30
CA CYS A 172 -17.11 -3.32 -1.49
C CYS A 172 -17.70 -2.73 -2.77
N ASN A 173 -19.00 -2.39 -2.78
CA ASN A 173 -19.64 -1.76 -3.92
C ASN A 173 -19.00 -0.41 -4.28
N ARG A 174 -18.67 0.40 -3.28
CA ARG A 174 -18.05 1.70 -3.53
C ARG A 174 -16.64 1.54 -4.08
N LEU A 175 -15.84 0.62 -3.54
CA LEU A 175 -14.48 0.35 -4.00
C LEU A 175 -14.47 -0.15 -5.46
N LEU A 176 -15.28 -1.17 -5.77
CA LEU A 176 -15.39 -1.72 -7.13
C LEU A 176 -15.85 -0.69 -8.17
N ASN A 177 -16.76 0.20 -7.78
CA ASN A 177 -17.30 1.24 -8.67
C ASN A 177 -16.49 2.55 -8.62
N ARG A 178 -15.30 2.56 -7.98
CA ARG A 178 -14.42 3.73 -7.85
C ARG A 178 -15.12 4.94 -7.20
N LYS A 179 -16.07 4.72 -6.30
CA LYS A 179 -16.81 5.74 -5.54
C LYS A 179 -16.19 5.91 -4.16
N SER A 180 -14.89 6.27 -4.11
CA SER A 180 -14.14 6.45 -2.87
C SER A 180 -14.81 7.41 -1.91
N PHE A 181 -14.52 7.29 -0.63
CA PHE A 181 -14.93 8.25 0.38
C PHE A 181 -14.21 9.58 0.17
N LYS A 182 -14.83 10.65 0.68
CA LYS A 182 -14.18 11.97 0.69
C LYS A 182 -13.05 11.92 1.71
N CYS A 183 -11.82 12.13 1.24
CA CYS A 183 -10.63 12.24 2.07
C CYS A 183 -10.25 13.71 2.24
N LYS A 184 -10.02 14.15 3.47
CA LYS A 184 -9.42 15.45 3.80
C LYS A 184 -8.03 15.17 4.37
N MET A 185 -7.01 15.68 3.69
CA MET A 185 -5.61 15.64 4.14
C MET A 185 -5.15 17.04 4.49
N GLN A 186 -4.45 17.20 5.59
CA GLN A 186 -3.90 18.48 6.05
C GLN A 186 -2.69 18.23 6.96
N ASP A 187 -1.76 19.20 7.01
CA ASP A 187 -0.52 19.10 7.79
C ASP A 187 -0.75 19.23 9.30
N LYS A 188 -1.89 19.80 9.72
CA LYS A 188 -2.24 19.98 11.12
C LYS A 188 -3.21 18.88 11.57
N PRO A 189 -3.16 18.45 12.82
CA PRO A 189 -4.15 17.53 13.37
C PRO A 189 -5.58 18.04 13.13
N ILE A 190 -6.49 17.13 12.80
CA ILE A 190 -7.90 17.45 12.61
C ILE A 190 -8.48 17.90 13.96
N SER A 191 -9.06 19.10 14.01
CA SER A 191 -9.69 19.61 15.23
C SER A 191 -10.95 18.82 15.59
N GLU A 192 -11.33 18.83 16.87
CA GLU A 192 -12.51 18.10 17.33
C GLU A 192 -13.79 18.61 16.65
N SER A 193 -13.93 19.92 16.47
CA SER A 193 -15.07 20.52 15.75
C SER A 193 -15.17 20.10 14.28
N GLU A 194 -14.03 19.98 13.59
CA GLU A 194 -13.99 19.45 12.19
C GLU A 194 -14.40 17.97 12.15
N TRP A 195 -13.95 17.22 13.13
CA TRP A 195 -14.30 15.81 13.25
C TRP A 195 -15.79 15.62 13.52
N GLU A 196 -16.34 16.31 14.53
CA GLU A 196 -17.75 16.24 14.88
C GLU A 196 -18.66 16.63 13.70
N ALA A 197 -18.30 17.71 12.97
CA ALA A 197 -19.02 18.11 11.77
C ALA A 197 -19.01 17.05 10.67
N ALA A 198 -17.84 16.44 10.41
CA ALA A 198 -17.74 15.37 9.42
C ALA A 198 -18.53 14.13 9.85
N TYR A 199 -18.43 13.74 11.12
CA TYR A 199 -19.15 12.59 11.66
C TYR A 199 -20.67 12.79 11.62
N ALA A 200 -21.16 13.98 11.96
CA ALA A 200 -22.59 14.33 11.89
C ALA A 200 -23.13 14.20 10.46
N LEU A 201 -22.37 14.63 9.46
CA LEU A 201 -22.77 14.48 8.04
C LEU A 201 -22.87 13.00 7.64
N VAL A 202 -21.91 12.16 8.08
CA VAL A 202 -21.94 10.73 7.79
C VAL A 202 -23.12 10.06 8.50
N LYS A 203 -23.35 10.38 9.79
CA LYS A 203 -24.46 9.86 10.58
C LYS A 203 -25.82 10.23 9.97
N ALA A 204 -25.98 11.46 9.48
CA ALA A 204 -27.19 11.87 8.80
C ALA A 204 -27.44 11.12 7.49
N LYS A 205 -26.37 10.78 6.77
CA LYS A 205 -26.46 10.07 5.48
C LYS A 205 -26.66 8.56 5.64
N PHE A 206 -26.08 7.98 6.69
CA PHE A 206 -26.10 6.54 6.97
C PHE A 206 -26.65 6.35 8.39
N PRO A 207 -27.97 6.08 8.54
CA PRO A 207 -28.59 5.86 9.85
C PRO A 207 -28.23 4.48 10.41
N MET A 208 -26.97 4.34 10.83
CA MET A 208 -26.36 3.13 11.39
C MET A 208 -25.93 3.40 12.82
N ASN A 209 -25.65 2.32 13.58
CA ASN A 209 -25.08 2.44 14.91
C ASN A 209 -23.64 2.97 14.88
N GLU A 210 -23.13 3.42 16.01
CA GLU A 210 -21.80 4.05 16.09
C GLU A 210 -20.67 3.10 15.67
N LYS A 211 -20.78 1.82 15.97
CA LYS A 211 -19.81 0.81 15.58
C LYS A 211 -19.75 0.65 14.05
N ASP A 212 -20.89 0.62 13.38
CA ASP A 212 -20.93 0.54 11.92
C ASP A 212 -20.43 1.83 11.27
N LEU A 213 -20.76 2.98 11.85
CA LEU A 213 -20.27 4.27 11.39
C LEU A 213 -18.76 4.41 11.49
N SER A 214 -18.09 3.75 12.44
CA SER A 214 -16.62 3.77 12.55
C SER A 214 -15.89 3.17 11.36
N PHE A 215 -16.56 2.34 10.56
CA PHE A 215 -16.02 1.83 9.28
C PHE A 215 -16.22 2.81 8.12
N LEU A 216 -17.10 3.80 8.29
CA LEU A 216 -17.46 4.75 7.23
C LEU A 216 -16.86 6.15 7.47
N CYS A 217 -16.51 6.47 8.70
CA CYS A 217 -15.89 7.74 9.11
C CYS A 217 -14.79 7.44 10.14
N PHE A 218 -13.55 7.74 9.78
CA PHE A 218 -12.37 7.45 10.61
C PHE A 218 -11.28 8.47 10.38
N LYS A 219 -10.38 8.58 11.34
CA LYS A 219 -9.14 9.38 11.28
C LYS A 219 -7.96 8.41 11.07
N GLY A 220 -6.91 8.88 10.43
CA GLY A 220 -5.65 8.15 10.24
C GLY A 220 -4.52 9.10 9.89
N GLU A 221 -3.30 8.60 9.95
CA GLU A 221 -2.10 9.26 9.44
C GLU A 221 -1.77 8.65 8.07
N ALA A 222 -1.26 9.45 7.12
CA ALA A 222 -0.88 9.04 5.78
C ALA A 222 0.64 9.05 5.60
#